data_ceb2805cb1b5a6ad4c8167377e042447
#
_entry.id   ceb2805cb1b5a6ad4c8167377e042447
#
_cell.length_a   1.000
_cell.length_b   1.000
_cell.length_c   1.000
_cell.angle_alpha   90.00
_cell.angle_beta   90.00
_cell.angle_gamma   90.00
#
_symmetry.space_group_name_H-M   'P 1'
#
loop_
_entity.id
_entity.type
_entity.pdbx_description
1 polymer ?
#
loop_
_entity_poly.entity_id
_entity_poly.type
_entity_poly.pdbx_seq_one_letter_code
_entity_poly.pdbx_strand_id
1 'polypeptide(L)'
;MVINARNIEIIPSKDVSVKDECEEKRVELHAHTMMSMMDGVVPTATLAKFAMKLGHKAVAVTDHNSLQAYPDIFNALQKMNKGKEDADKFKALYGAELNVVDVESNIVFKNKEYPLFDQEYVVYDTETTGLNSGIDQMIEIGAVKVKNDVIIDRFDELIACPTPLPKIITELTNITDEMLVGKDSEENVTKRFLEFCGDLPLVAHNAQFDISFVTSACKKYNLGEFNNTVVDTMGLARNMYPTWRNHKLSTLVKNLEVEWDEDKHHRADYDCEGTSKCCLLYTSPSPRD
;
A
#
# COMPACT_ATOMS: atom_id res chain seq x y z
N MET A 1 2.25 -16.09 -33.14
CA MET A 1 3.40 -16.32 -34.02
C MET A 1 3.51 -17.84 -34.22
N VAL A 2 3.34 -18.35 -35.43
CA VAL A 2 3.45 -19.77 -35.72
C VAL A 2 4.84 -20.00 -36.31
N ILE A 3 5.65 -20.87 -35.69
CA ILE A 3 6.97 -21.24 -36.20
C ILE A 3 6.80 -22.50 -37.06
N ASN A 4 6.99 -22.39 -38.36
CA ASN A 4 7.03 -23.53 -39.28
C ASN A 4 8.46 -23.99 -39.43
N ALA A 5 8.83 -25.10 -38.75
CA ALA A 5 10.12 -25.74 -38.94
C ALA A 5 10.06 -26.67 -40.12
N ARG A 6 10.94 -26.49 -41.12
CA ARG A 6 11.06 -27.38 -42.32
C ARG A 6 12.08 -28.48 -42.12
N ASN A 7 13.07 -28.28 -41.27
CA ASN A 7 14.09 -29.27 -40.91
C ASN A 7 14.29 -29.22 -39.38
N ILE A 8 14.34 -30.39 -38.77
CA ILE A 8 14.66 -30.55 -37.36
C ILE A 8 15.89 -31.43 -37.26
N GLU A 9 16.97 -30.90 -36.69
CA GLU A 9 18.16 -31.62 -36.36
C GLU A 9 18.21 -31.85 -34.84
N ILE A 10 18.42 -33.09 -34.43
CA ILE A 10 18.61 -33.43 -33.02
C ILE A 10 20.04 -33.09 -32.64
N ILE A 11 20.21 -31.98 -31.93
CA ILE A 11 21.52 -31.61 -31.39
C ILE A 11 21.66 -32.34 -30.03
N PRO A 12 22.75 -33.10 -29.81
CA PRO A 12 22.98 -33.73 -28.51
C PRO A 12 23.06 -32.64 -27.44
N SER A 13 22.18 -32.76 -26.47
CA SER A 13 22.17 -31.86 -25.27
C SER A 13 23.55 -31.97 -24.60
N LYS A 14 24.25 -30.83 -24.52
CA LYS A 14 25.39 -30.76 -23.60
C LYS A 14 24.78 -30.81 -22.19
N ASP A 15 25.01 -31.92 -21.50
CA ASP A 15 24.62 -32.10 -20.11
C ASP A 15 25.45 -31.13 -19.28
N VAL A 16 24.92 -29.90 -19.13
CA VAL A 16 25.50 -28.87 -18.24
C VAL A 16 25.06 -29.25 -16.83
N SER A 17 25.80 -30.24 -16.26
CA SER A 17 25.57 -30.58 -14.86
C SER A 17 26.00 -29.38 -13.98
N VAL A 18 25.04 -28.67 -13.44
CA VAL A 18 25.29 -27.64 -12.42
C VAL A 18 25.89 -28.37 -11.21
N LYS A 19 27.07 -27.93 -10.77
CA LYS A 19 27.73 -28.39 -9.55
C LYS A 19 27.75 -27.24 -8.56
N ASP A 20 27.49 -27.55 -7.34
CA ASP A 20 27.77 -26.64 -6.23
C ASP A 20 29.14 -27.00 -5.64
N GLU A 21 30.12 -26.12 -5.80
CA GLU A 21 31.51 -26.33 -5.36
C GLU A 21 31.81 -25.73 -3.98
N CYS A 22 30.80 -25.12 -3.32
CA CYS A 22 30.97 -24.57 -1.96
C CYS A 22 31.30 -25.69 -0.96
N GLU A 23 32.26 -25.45 -0.07
CA GLU A 23 32.62 -26.41 1.00
C GLU A 23 31.45 -26.54 1.98
N GLU A 24 30.89 -25.42 2.43
CA GLU A 24 29.67 -25.40 3.25
C GLU A 24 28.45 -25.25 2.38
N LYS A 25 27.58 -26.28 2.38
CA LYS A 25 26.33 -26.27 1.65
C LYS A 25 25.27 -25.51 2.41
N ARG A 26 24.73 -24.46 1.80
CA ARG A 26 23.59 -23.75 2.36
C ARG A 26 22.33 -24.61 2.27
N VAL A 27 21.37 -24.34 3.13
CA VAL A 27 19.99 -24.85 3.03
C VAL A 27 19.15 -23.77 2.38
N GLU A 28 18.45 -24.11 1.28
CA GLU A 28 17.47 -23.21 0.69
C GLU A 28 16.21 -23.18 1.58
N LEU A 29 15.90 -21.99 2.09
CA LEU A 29 14.77 -21.77 3.01
C LEU A 29 13.54 -21.18 2.35
N HIS A 30 13.62 -20.77 1.07
CA HIS A 30 12.56 -20.15 0.34
C HIS A 30 12.53 -20.68 -1.11
N ALA A 31 11.77 -21.74 -1.34
CA ALA A 31 11.66 -22.34 -2.68
C ALA A 31 10.22 -22.67 -3.02
N HIS A 32 9.83 -22.28 -4.23
CA HIS A 32 8.50 -22.51 -4.80
C HIS A 32 8.54 -23.69 -5.75
N THR A 33 7.51 -24.53 -5.66
CA THR A 33 7.28 -25.64 -6.59
C THR A 33 6.24 -25.26 -7.63
N MET A 34 5.95 -26.17 -8.56
CA MET A 34 4.85 -25.98 -9.52
C MET A 34 3.47 -25.79 -8.88
N MET A 35 3.34 -25.95 -7.56
CA MET A 35 2.10 -25.68 -6.82
C MET A 35 1.92 -24.17 -6.53
N SER A 36 2.98 -23.38 -6.67
CA SER A 36 2.90 -21.92 -6.72
C SER A 36 2.47 -21.48 -8.12
N MET A 37 1.16 -21.29 -8.30
CA MET A 37 0.56 -21.01 -9.60
C MET A 37 1.14 -19.72 -10.20
N MET A 38 1.56 -19.78 -11.49
CA MET A 38 2.16 -18.68 -12.27
C MET A 38 3.57 -18.25 -11.82
N ASP A 39 4.19 -18.93 -10.84
CA ASP A 39 5.51 -18.61 -10.32
C ASP A 39 6.46 -19.82 -10.41
N GLY A 40 6.10 -20.94 -9.78
CA GLY A 40 6.91 -22.14 -9.74
C GLY A 40 6.71 -23.05 -10.96
N VAL A 41 7.82 -23.58 -11.51
CA VAL A 41 7.79 -24.52 -12.65
C VAL A 41 8.40 -25.89 -12.31
N VAL A 42 9.01 -26.02 -11.14
CA VAL A 42 9.76 -27.23 -10.74
C VAL A 42 8.84 -28.20 -9.99
N PRO A 43 8.71 -29.47 -10.44
CA PRO A 43 8.00 -30.49 -9.66
C PRO A 43 8.64 -30.70 -8.30
N THR A 44 7.84 -30.82 -7.26
CA THR A 44 8.27 -30.91 -5.85
C THR A 44 9.33 -32.00 -5.59
N ALA A 45 9.09 -33.20 -6.12
CA ALA A 45 10.07 -34.31 -6.00
C ALA A 45 11.40 -34.03 -6.73
N THR A 46 11.36 -33.25 -7.82
CA THR A 46 12.56 -32.87 -8.57
C THR A 46 13.38 -31.85 -7.79
N LEU A 47 12.74 -30.88 -7.15
CA LEU A 47 13.38 -29.89 -6.27
C LEU A 47 14.20 -30.58 -5.18
N ALA A 48 13.58 -31.52 -4.44
CA ALA A 48 14.25 -32.25 -3.36
C ALA A 48 15.43 -33.09 -3.88
N LYS A 49 15.26 -33.81 -4.99
CA LYS A 49 16.31 -34.63 -5.59
C LYS A 49 17.49 -33.76 -6.07
N PHE A 50 17.20 -32.61 -6.64
CA PHE A 50 18.22 -31.70 -7.14
C PHE A 50 19.02 -31.08 -6.00
N ALA A 51 18.37 -30.61 -4.93
CA ALA A 51 19.05 -30.12 -3.74
C ALA A 51 19.95 -31.19 -3.11
N MET A 52 19.46 -32.43 -2.99
CA MET A 52 20.29 -33.55 -2.51
C MET A 52 21.47 -33.85 -3.44
N LYS A 53 21.30 -33.80 -4.76
CA LYS A 53 22.38 -34.00 -5.76
C LYS A 53 23.48 -32.92 -5.61
N LEU A 54 23.11 -31.69 -5.25
CA LEU A 54 24.05 -30.61 -4.98
C LEU A 54 24.76 -30.73 -3.62
N GLY A 55 24.40 -31.71 -2.81
CA GLY A 55 25.00 -31.97 -1.49
C GLY A 55 24.33 -31.19 -0.34
N HIS A 56 23.18 -30.56 -0.57
CA HIS A 56 22.42 -29.92 0.50
C HIS A 56 21.88 -30.99 1.46
N LYS A 57 21.73 -30.62 2.73
CA LYS A 57 21.17 -31.51 3.77
C LYS A 57 19.65 -31.40 3.90
N ALA A 58 19.09 -30.30 3.42
CA ALA A 58 17.67 -30.00 3.49
C ALA A 58 17.25 -29.00 2.39
N VAL A 59 15.95 -28.88 2.20
CA VAL A 59 15.31 -27.82 1.39
C VAL A 59 13.98 -27.44 2.03
N ALA A 60 13.63 -26.16 2.04
CA ALA A 60 12.29 -25.73 2.39
C ALA A 60 11.39 -25.73 1.14
N VAL A 61 10.12 -26.03 1.34
CA VAL A 61 9.06 -25.84 0.34
C VAL A 61 8.09 -24.83 0.91
N THR A 62 7.99 -23.66 0.25
CA THR A 62 7.27 -22.48 0.72
C THR A 62 6.37 -21.93 -0.37
N ASP A 63 5.48 -22.76 -0.90
CA ASP A 63 4.58 -22.38 -1.98
C ASP A 63 3.62 -21.26 -1.57
N HIS A 64 3.23 -20.41 -2.55
CA HIS A 64 2.27 -19.32 -2.36
C HIS A 64 0.88 -19.86 -2.02
N ASN A 65 0.40 -19.53 -0.82
CA ASN A 65 -0.95 -19.85 -0.33
C ASN A 65 -1.35 -21.32 -0.51
N SER A 66 -0.38 -22.24 -0.59
CA SER A 66 -0.62 -23.65 -0.92
C SER A 66 0.21 -24.61 -0.06
N LEU A 67 -0.41 -25.71 0.34
CA LEU A 67 0.23 -26.83 1.02
C LEU A 67 0.24 -28.11 0.15
N GLN A 68 -0.16 -28.00 -1.10
CA GLN A 68 -0.36 -29.15 -2.00
C GLN A 68 0.93 -29.92 -2.33
N ALA A 69 2.09 -29.28 -2.22
CA ALA A 69 3.38 -29.93 -2.42
C ALA A 69 3.76 -30.91 -1.30
N TYR A 70 3.14 -30.84 -0.12
CA TYR A 70 3.58 -31.59 1.06
C TYR A 70 3.47 -33.10 0.91
N PRO A 71 2.39 -33.69 0.37
CA PRO A 71 2.33 -35.14 0.13
C PRO A 71 3.42 -35.61 -0.84
N ASP A 72 3.69 -34.84 -1.87
CA ASP A 72 4.67 -35.19 -2.90
C ASP A 72 6.10 -35.18 -2.36
N ILE A 73 6.48 -34.15 -1.59
CA ILE A 73 7.82 -34.10 -0.99
C ILE A 73 7.97 -35.16 0.08
N PHE A 74 6.95 -35.41 0.89
CA PHE A 74 6.96 -36.49 1.89
C PHE A 74 7.23 -37.85 1.23
N ASN A 75 6.47 -38.18 0.19
CA ASN A 75 6.63 -39.44 -0.54
C ASN A 75 8.01 -39.52 -1.23
N ALA A 76 8.53 -38.41 -1.73
CA ALA A 76 9.89 -38.37 -2.30
C ALA A 76 10.95 -38.64 -1.23
N LEU A 77 10.84 -38.03 -0.06
CA LEU A 77 11.75 -38.23 1.07
C LEU A 77 11.75 -39.67 1.57
N GLN A 78 10.60 -40.34 1.67
CA GLN A 78 10.52 -41.73 2.06
C GLN A 78 11.35 -42.63 1.14
N LYS A 79 11.33 -42.34 -0.17
CA LYS A 79 12.11 -43.06 -1.16
C LYS A 79 13.63 -42.72 -1.10
N MET A 80 13.94 -41.43 -0.95
CA MET A 80 15.32 -40.92 -0.94
C MET A 80 16.09 -41.30 0.33
N ASN A 81 15.39 -41.47 1.45
CA ASN A 81 15.95 -41.77 2.76
C ASN A 81 15.90 -43.26 3.11
N LYS A 82 15.38 -44.11 2.22
CA LYS A 82 15.26 -45.54 2.49
C LYS A 82 16.62 -46.16 2.79
N GLY A 83 16.77 -46.78 3.96
CA GLY A 83 18.00 -47.46 4.40
C GLY A 83 19.10 -46.54 4.91
N LYS A 84 18.84 -45.23 5.08
CA LYS A 84 19.79 -44.29 5.69
C LYS A 84 19.55 -44.16 7.19
N GLU A 85 20.64 -43.92 7.94
CA GLU A 85 20.56 -43.53 9.34
C GLU A 85 20.01 -42.10 9.48
N ASP A 86 19.48 -41.76 10.66
CA ASP A 86 18.81 -40.48 10.87
C ASP A 86 19.71 -39.26 10.64
N ALA A 87 21.00 -39.38 10.90
CA ALA A 87 21.99 -38.34 10.67
C ALA A 87 22.21 -38.01 9.17
N ASP A 88 22.01 -39.03 8.29
CA ASP A 88 22.26 -38.94 6.84
C ASP A 88 20.98 -38.69 6.03
N LYS A 89 19.84 -38.61 6.67
CA LYS A 89 18.58 -38.36 6.01
C LYS A 89 18.50 -36.93 5.48
N PHE A 90 18.14 -36.81 4.21
CA PHE A 90 17.77 -35.50 3.63
C PHE A 90 16.45 -35.04 4.25
N LYS A 91 16.37 -33.76 4.61
CA LYS A 91 15.19 -33.17 5.30
C LYS A 91 14.42 -32.23 4.40
N ALA A 92 13.11 -32.17 4.57
CA ALA A 92 12.28 -31.08 4.07
C ALA A 92 11.80 -30.23 5.23
N LEU A 93 11.84 -28.92 5.03
CA LEU A 93 11.18 -27.94 5.89
C LEU A 93 9.84 -27.58 5.19
N TYR A 94 8.76 -27.68 5.95
CA TYR A 94 7.42 -27.42 5.44
C TYR A 94 7.04 -26.00 5.84
N GLY A 95 6.84 -25.14 4.87
CA GLY A 95 6.44 -23.75 5.04
C GLY A 95 5.42 -23.34 3.98
N ALA A 96 4.82 -22.20 4.15
CA ALA A 96 3.97 -21.57 3.16
C ALA A 96 4.22 -20.06 3.17
N GLU A 97 4.19 -19.46 2.00
CA GLU A 97 4.16 -18.01 1.86
C GLU A 97 2.69 -17.56 1.86
N LEU A 98 2.30 -16.84 2.88
CA LEU A 98 0.92 -16.43 3.07
C LEU A 98 0.76 -14.92 2.81
N ASN A 99 -0.29 -14.55 2.10
CA ASN A 99 -0.73 -13.17 2.05
C ASN A 99 -1.45 -12.85 3.37
N VAL A 100 -0.81 -12.04 4.20
CA VAL A 100 -1.44 -11.52 5.42
C VAL A 100 -2.23 -10.27 5.04
N VAL A 101 -3.55 -10.34 5.19
CA VAL A 101 -4.41 -9.16 5.06
C VAL A 101 -4.64 -8.64 6.47
N ASP A 102 -4.26 -7.39 6.72
CA ASP A 102 -4.67 -6.71 7.93
C ASP A 102 -6.16 -6.39 7.80
N VAL A 103 -6.97 -7.13 8.55
CA VAL A 103 -8.44 -6.96 8.56
C VAL A 103 -8.82 -5.75 9.41
N GLU A 104 -7.90 -5.28 10.26
CA GLU A 104 -8.08 -4.07 11.07
C GLU A 104 -7.48 -2.86 10.35
N SER A 105 -8.00 -2.50 9.17
CA SER A 105 -7.71 -1.17 8.63
C SER A 105 -8.39 -0.15 9.54
N ASN A 106 -7.60 0.68 10.22
CA ASN A 106 -8.14 1.77 11.00
C ASN A 106 -8.89 2.74 10.07
N ILE A 107 -10.21 2.64 10.04
CA ILE A 107 -11.07 3.57 9.30
C ILE A 107 -11.19 4.88 10.09
N VAL A 108 -11.12 4.81 11.42
CA VAL A 108 -11.26 5.94 12.32
C VAL A 108 -10.06 6.00 13.24
N PHE A 109 -9.37 7.13 13.23
CA PHE A 109 -8.25 7.43 14.13
C PHE A 109 -8.71 8.34 15.26
N LYS A 110 -8.22 8.10 16.48
CA LYS A 110 -8.49 8.95 17.67
C LYS A 110 -9.99 9.19 17.92
N ASN A 111 -10.76 8.10 17.91
CA ASN A 111 -12.21 8.15 18.00
C ASN A 111 -12.70 8.90 19.26
N LYS A 112 -13.58 9.88 19.04
CA LYS A 112 -14.38 10.57 20.06
C LYS A 112 -15.86 10.40 19.72
N GLU A 113 -16.74 10.62 20.70
CA GLU A 113 -18.18 10.61 20.46
C GLU A 113 -18.62 11.93 19.81
N TYR A 114 -19.34 11.82 18.70
CA TYR A 114 -19.95 12.94 17.99
C TYR A 114 -21.44 12.66 17.76
N PRO A 115 -22.30 13.71 17.67
CA PRO A 115 -23.69 13.53 17.25
C PRO A 115 -23.74 12.93 15.82
N LEU A 116 -24.70 12.07 15.58
CA LEU A 116 -24.89 11.47 14.24
C LEU A 116 -25.49 12.43 13.21
N PHE A 117 -26.21 13.46 13.68
CA PHE A 117 -26.93 14.40 12.83
C PHE A 117 -26.45 15.83 13.09
N ASP A 118 -26.57 16.68 12.07
CA ASP A 118 -26.17 18.10 12.10
C ASP A 118 -24.69 18.33 12.45
N GLN A 119 -23.86 17.29 12.31
CA GLN A 119 -22.44 17.38 12.59
C GLN A 119 -21.73 18.19 11.50
N GLU A 120 -20.96 19.20 11.94
CA GLU A 120 -19.95 19.80 11.07
C GLU A 120 -18.70 18.92 11.06
N TYR A 121 -18.06 18.81 9.92
CA TYR A 121 -16.78 18.12 9.76
C TYR A 121 -15.88 18.84 8.76
N VAL A 122 -14.60 18.56 8.81
CA VAL A 122 -13.61 19.14 7.90
C VAL A 122 -13.02 18.02 7.04
N VAL A 123 -13.09 18.18 5.74
CA VAL A 123 -12.33 17.34 4.80
C VAL A 123 -11.03 18.06 4.50
N TYR A 124 -9.89 17.37 4.61
CA TYR A 124 -8.59 17.98 4.37
C TYR A 124 -7.66 17.05 3.60
N ASP A 125 -6.68 17.66 2.95
CA ASP A 125 -5.64 17.00 2.18
C ASP A 125 -4.35 17.80 2.26
N THR A 126 -3.19 17.15 2.10
CA THR A 126 -1.89 17.79 2.19
C THR A 126 -1.00 17.42 1.02
N GLU A 127 -0.40 18.44 0.38
CA GLU A 127 0.67 18.22 -0.58
C GLU A 127 2.03 18.41 0.11
N THR A 128 3.01 17.58 -0.27
CA THR A 128 4.27 17.46 0.46
C THR A 128 5.47 17.35 -0.47
N THR A 129 6.68 17.59 0.04
CA THR A 129 7.92 17.42 -0.73
C THR A 129 8.33 15.97 -0.94
N GLY A 130 7.67 15.01 -0.28
CA GLY A 130 7.94 13.58 -0.36
C GLY A 130 7.04 12.77 0.55
N LEU A 131 7.39 11.52 0.83
CA LEU A 131 6.51 10.58 1.54
C LEU A 131 6.82 10.39 3.03
N ASN A 132 7.90 10.97 3.53
CA ASN A 132 8.40 10.74 4.89
C ASN A 132 8.23 11.99 5.76
N SER A 133 7.21 12.01 6.60
CA SER A 133 6.91 13.14 7.51
C SER A 133 8.01 13.48 8.53
N GLY A 134 9.05 12.64 8.66
CA GLY A 134 10.21 12.93 9.49
C GLY A 134 11.31 13.74 8.78
N ILE A 135 11.28 13.82 7.45
CA ILE A 135 12.31 14.46 6.60
C ILE A 135 11.68 15.50 5.67
N ASP A 136 10.52 15.16 5.11
CA ASP A 136 9.77 15.99 4.17
C ASP A 136 8.86 16.96 4.90
N GLN A 137 8.43 18.02 4.21
CA GLN A 137 7.51 19.01 4.75
C GLN A 137 6.27 19.17 3.88
N MET A 138 5.23 19.75 4.46
CA MET A 138 4.04 20.16 3.73
C MET A 138 4.34 21.39 2.88
N ILE A 139 3.77 21.45 1.68
CA ILE A 139 3.85 22.58 0.74
C ILE A 139 2.49 23.18 0.42
N GLU A 140 1.40 22.47 0.71
CA GLU A 140 0.04 22.96 0.65
C GLU A 140 -0.80 22.23 1.70
N ILE A 141 -1.78 22.92 2.29
CA ILE A 141 -2.86 22.33 3.06
C ILE A 141 -4.16 22.87 2.50
N GLY A 142 -5.00 22.00 1.97
CA GLY A 142 -6.36 22.29 1.57
C GLY A 142 -7.36 21.70 2.58
N ALA A 143 -8.43 22.43 2.85
CA ALA A 143 -9.51 21.90 3.66
C ALA A 143 -10.86 22.57 3.33
N VAL A 144 -11.94 21.80 3.45
CA VAL A 144 -13.29 22.31 3.34
C VAL A 144 -14.08 21.92 4.58
N LYS A 145 -14.82 22.87 5.13
CA LYS A 145 -15.76 22.63 6.23
C LYS A 145 -17.15 22.35 5.66
N VAL A 146 -17.72 21.23 6.06
CA VAL A 146 -18.97 20.73 5.53
C VAL A 146 -20.01 20.65 6.64
N LYS A 147 -21.24 21.05 6.33
CA LYS A 147 -22.42 20.88 7.16
C LYS A 147 -23.64 20.60 6.32
N ASN A 148 -24.41 19.59 6.66
CA ASN A 148 -25.63 19.21 5.93
C ASN A 148 -25.39 19.14 4.41
N ASP A 149 -24.31 18.44 4.01
CA ASP A 149 -23.93 18.21 2.62
C ASP A 149 -23.51 19.47 1.82
N VAL A 150 -23.31 20.58 2.51
CA VAL A 150 -22.90 21.86 1.90
C VAL A 150 -21.54 22.29 2.46
N ILE A 151 -20.65 22.69 1.56
CA ILE A 151 -19.40 23.34 1.95
C ILE A 151 -19.73 24.73 2.45
N ILE A 152 -19.44 24.99 3.72
CA ILE A 152 -19.73 26.26 4.40
C ILE A 152 -18.51 27.14 4.60
N ASP A 153 -17.30 26.58 4.52
CA ASP A 153 -16.05 27.33 4.66
C ASP A 153 -14.90 26.60 3.97
N ARG A 154 -13.81 27.32 3.64
CA ARG A 154 -12.65 26.80 2.93
C ARG A 154 -11.36 27.31 3.53
N PHE A 155 -10.36 26.46 3.50
CA PHE A 155 -8.98 26.76 3.84
C PHE A 155 -8.11 26.21 2.72
N ASP A 156 -7.26 27.04 2.13
CA ASP A 156 -6.33 26.63 1.09
C ASP A 156 -5.08 27.52 1.17
N GLU A 157 -3.97 26.96 1.65
CA GLU A 157 -2.75 27.72 1.85
C GLU A 157 -1.51 26.96 1.36
N LEU A 158 -0.77 27.62 0.46
CA LEU A 158 0.58 27.21 0.08
C LEU A 158 1.58 27.58 1.16
N ILE A 159 2.56 26.71 1.36
CA ILE A 159 3.59 26.80 2.41
C ILE A 159 4.95 27.07 1.78
N ALA A 160 5.70 28.01 2.33
CA ALA A 160 7.07 28.29 1.89
C ALA A 160 7.96 27.06 2.03
N CYS A 161 8.68 26.74 0.97
CA CYS A 161 9.68 25.67 0.97
C CYS A 161 11.08 26.26 0.81
N PRO A 162 12.01 26.04 1.76
CA PRO A 162 13.36 26.61 1.69
C PRO A 162 14.28 25.90 0.69
N THR A 163 13.89 24.71 0.23
CA THR A 163 14.65 23.90 -0.73
C THR A 163 13.87 23.74 -2.03
N PRO A 164 14.54 23.69 -3.19
CA PRO A 164 13.88 23.44 -4.46
C PRO A 164 13.06 22.14 -4.42
N LEU A 165 11.88 22.18 -5.01
CA LEU A 165 11.00 21.01 -5.09
C LEU A 165 11.62 19.92 -5.98
N PRO A 166 11.52 18.65 -5.58
CA PRO A 166 11.80 17.55 -6.49
C PRO A 166 10.91 17.63 -7.73
N LYS A 167 11.51 17.44 -8.91
CA LYS A 167 10.78 17.54 -10.19
C LYS A 167 9.52 16.69 -10.23
N ILE A 168 9.58 15.48 -9.64
CA ILE A 168 8.43 14.57 -9.55
C ILE A 168 7.26 15.17 -8.75
N ILE A 169 7.54 15.98 -7.72
CA ILE A 169 6.50 16.64 -6.92
C ILE A 169 5.84 17.73 -7.75
N THR A 170 6.62 18.58 -8.44
CA THR A 170 6.06 19.60 -9.34
C THR A 170 5.23 18.98 -10.47
N GLU A 171 5.67 17.86 -11.05
CA GLU A 171 4.91 17.13 -12.07
C GLU A 171 3.62 16.50 -11.52
N LEU A 172 3.61 16.11 -10.25
CA LEU A 172 2.45 15.50 -9.60
C LEU A 172 1.42 16.53 -9.14
N THR A 173 1.87 17.58 -8.43
CA THR A 173 1.00 18.54 -7.74
C THR A 173 0.73 19.81 -8.55
N ASN A 174 1.49 20.04 -9.64
CA ASN A 174 1.55 21.29 -10.38
C ASN A 174 1.99 22.50 -9.53
N ILE A 175 2.51 22.29 -8.32
CA ILE A 175 3.08 23.33 -7.48
C ILE A 175 4.53 23.56 -7.92
N THR A 176 4.89 24.83 -8.17
CA THR A 176 6.25 25.20 -8.56
C THR A 176 6.95 25.98 -7.45
N ASP A 177 8.28 26.04 -7.51
CA ASP A 177 9.07 26.80 -6.55
C ASP A 177 8.63 28.29 -6.50
N GLU A 178 8.30 28.88 -7.67
CA GLU A 178 7.85 30.27 -7.76
C GLU A 178 6.54 30.52 -7.01
N MET A 179 5.64 29.53 -6.97
CA MET A 179 4.37 29.63 -6.24
C MET A 179 4.58 29.67 -4.72
N LEU A 180 5.67 29.07 -4.24
CA LEU A 180 6.00 29.00 -2.81
C LEU A 180 6.82 30.19 -2.31
N VAL A 181 7.38 30.99 -3.22
CA VAL A 181 8.14 32.20 -2.86
C VAL A 181 7.24 33.21 -2.16
N GLY A 182 7.65 33.63 -0.97
CA GLY A 182 6.93 34.64 -0.16
C GLY A 182 5.66 34.11 0.50
N LYS A 183 5.40 32.82 0.45
CA LYS A 183 4.36 32.17 1.24
C LYS A 183 4.74 32.11 2.72
N ASP A 184 3.78 31.84 3.57
CA ASP A 184 4.00 31.76 5.00
C ASP A 184 4.70 30.44 5.39
N SER A 185 5.23 30.39 6.60
CA SER A 185 5.96 29.25 7.12
C SER A 185 5.01 28.07 7.41
N GLU A 186 5.55 26.85 7.38
CA GLU A 186 4.82 25.65 7.78
C GLU A 186 4.23 25.78 9.20
N GLU A 187 4.95 26.43 10.12
CA GLU A 187 4.46 26.70 11.47
C GLU A 187 3.17 27.52 11.48
N ASN A 188 3.18 28.66 10.78
CA ASN A 188 2.05 29.58 10.78
C ASN A 188 0.82 28.99 10.07
N VAL A 189 1.05 28.32 8.92
CA VAL A 189 -0.04 27.69 8.17
C VAL A 189 -0.65 26.55 8.98
N THR A 190 0.19 25.68 9.58
CA THR A 190 -0.31 24.59 10.43
C THR A 190 -1.11 25.13 11.61
N LYS A 191 -0.66 26.21 12.24
CA LYS A 191 -1.41 26.85 13.34
C LYS A 191 -2.79 27.30 12.89
N ARG A 192 -2.90 28.00 11.76
CA ARG A 192 -4.20 28.46 11.23
C ARG A 192 -5.08 27.27 10.81
N PHE A 193 -4.50 26.21 10.26
CA PHE A 193 -5.22 24.98 9.95
C PHE A 193 -5.82 24.34 11.21
N LEU A 194 -5.06 24.25 12.29
CA LEU A 194 -5.57 23.74 13.57
C LEU A 194 -6.69 24.62 14.14
N GLU A 195 -6.55 25.94 14.02
CA GLU A 195 -7.61 26.91 14.40
C GLU A 195 -8.87 26.74 13.53
N PHE A 196 -8.70 26.51 12.21
CA PHE A 196 -9.81 26.22 11.29
C PHE A 196 -10.54 24.93 11.65
N CYS A 197 -9.80 23.86 11.98
CA CYS A 197 -10.39 22.58 12.37
C CYS A 197 -11.09 22.63 13.73
N GLY A 198 -10.53 23.36 14.69
CA GLY A 198 -11.00 23.32 16.08
C GLY A 198 -11.07 21.88 16.59
N ASP A 199 -12.20 21.54 17.26
CA ASP A 199 -12.47 20.18 17.76
C ASP A 199 -13.32 19.32 16.81
N LEU A 200 -13.55 19.77 15.58
CA LEU A 200 -14.36 19.04 14.62
C LEU A 200 -13.74 17.70 14.21
N PRO A 201 -14.57 16.70 13.87
CA PRO A 201 -14.09 15.50 13.21
C PRO A 201 -13.58 15.84 11.82
N LEU A 202 -12.52 15.15 11.42
CA LEU A 202 -11.85 15.35 10.15
C LEU A 202 -12.05 14.14 9.24
N VAL A 203 -11.94 14.35 7.95
CA VAL A 203 -12.01 13.33 6.92
C VAL A 203 -10.84 13.53 5.96
N ALA A 204 -10.15 12.46 5.60
CA ALA A 204 -9.09 12.49 4.59
C ALA A 204 -9.09 11.21 3.76
N HIS A 205 -8.44 11.24 2.60
CA HIS A 205 -8.29 10.06 1.76
C HIS A 205 -6.88 9.49 1.89
N ASN A 206 -6.73 8.31 2.46
CA ASN A 206 -5.46 7.76 2.95
C ASN A 206 -4.93 8.53 4.17
N ALA A 207 -5.83 8.77 5.11
CA ALA A 207 -5.69 9.69 6.24
C ALA A 207 -4.42 9.52 7.06
N GLN A 208 -3.84 8.32 7.14
CA GLN A 208 -2.59 8.08 7.88
C GLN A 208 -1.44 8.92 7.35
N PHE A 209 -1.41 9.19 6.04
CA PHE A 209 -0.41 10.04 5.42
C PHE A 209 -0.51 11.47 5.98
N ASP A 210 -1.66 12.10 5.84
CA ASP A 210 -1.91 13.49 6.28
C ASP A 210 -1.75 13.67 7.78
N ILE A 211 -2.29 12.73 8.57
CA ILE A 211 -2.12 12.69 10.03
C ILE A 211 -0.64 12.71 10.40
N SER A 212 0.20 11.97 9.68
CA SER A 212 1.63 11.87 9.98
C SER A 212 2.35 13.20 9.79
N PHE A 213 2.03 13.93 8.72
CA PHE A 213 2.62 15.25 8.42
C PHE A 213 2.14 16.33 9.39
N VAL A 214 0.83 16.44 9.60
CA VAL A 214 0.28 17.41 10.59
C VAL A 214 0.82 17.13 11.99
N THR A 215 0.89 15.85 12.41
CA THR A 215 1.45 15.47 13.73
C THR A 215 2.93 15.82 13.81
N SER A 216 3.71 15.61 12.73
CA SER A 216 5.13 15.96 12.68
C SER A 216 5.34 17.48 12.80
N ALA A 217 4.55 18.27 12.07
CA ALA A 217 4.58 19.74 12.17
C ALA A 217 4.21 20.21 13.58
N CYS A 218 3.15 19.66 14.19
CA CYS A 218 2.76 19.98 15.55
C CYS A 218 3.90 19.73 16.55
N LYS A 219 4.60 18.60 16.44
CA LYS A 219 5.76 18.28 17.29
C LYS A 219 6.93 19.24 17.05
N LYS A 220 7.25 19.49 15.77
CA LYS A 220 8.38 20.32 15.35
C LYS A 220 8.26 21.76 15.88
N TYR A 221 7.06 22.30 15.88
CA TYR A 221 6.79 23.69 16.24
C TYR A 221 6.11 23.89 17.61
N ASN A 222 5.96 22.83 18.40
CA ASN A 222 5.31 22.85 19.71
C ASN A 222 3.87 23.44 19.68
N LEU A 223 3.09 23.08 18.66
CA LEU A 223 1.71 23.55 18.49
C LEU A 223 0.66 22.76 19.30
N GLY A 224 1.11 21.85 20.16
CA GLY A 224 0.24 20.93 20.89
C GLY A 224 0.08 19.58 20.17
N GLU A 225 -0.86 18.77 20.67
CA GLU A 225 -1.16 17.48 20.07
C GLU A 225 -2.30 17.59 19.05
N PHE A 226 -2.09 17.02 17.88
CA PHE A 226 -3.16 16.86 16.88
C PHE A 226 -4.09 15.72 17.30
N ASN A 227 -5.20 16.03 17.99
CA ASN A 227 -6.08 15.07 18.66
C ASN A 227 -7.49 14.97 18.06
N ASN A 228 -7.71 15.50 16.87
CA ASN A 228 -8.99 15.36 16.17
C ASN A 228 -9.24 13.89 15.78
N THR A 229 -10.49 13.48 15.82
CA THR A 229 -10.89 12.23 15.17
C THR A 229 -10.74 12.39 13.67
N VAL A 230 -10.11 11.43 13.00
CA VAL A 230 -9.97 11.44 11.54
C VAL A 230 -10.56 10.18 10.96
N VAL A 231 -11.42 10.32 9.95
CA VAL A 231 -12.02 9.21 9.19
C VAL A 231 -11.26 9.05 7.87
N ASP A 232 -10.85 7.82 7.57
CA ASP A 232 -10.17 7.47 6.33
C ASP A 232 -11.14 6.95 5.28
N THR A 233 -11.38 7.74 4.24
CA THR A 233 -12.28 7.35 3.14
C THR A 233 -11.71 6.22 2.28
N MET A 234 -10.39 6.08 2.19
CA MET A 234 -9.78 4.93 1.49
C MET A 234 -10.01 3.63 2.26
N GLY A 235 -9.81 3.65 3.59
CA GLY A 235 -10.12 2.53 4.46
C GLY A 235 -11.60 2.15 4.40
N LEU A 236 -12.49 3.14 4.42
CA LEU A 236 -13.93 2.94 4.26
C LEU A 236 -14.28 2.30 2.90
N ALA A 237 -13.74 2.83 1.81
CA ALA A 237 -13.97 2.32 0.47
C ALA A 237 -13.47 0.87 0.29
N ARG A 238 -12.34 0.50 0.88
CA ARG A 238 -11.84 -0.89 0.87
C ARG A 238 -12.82 -1.86 1.51
N ASN A 239 -13.50 -1.44 2.56
CA ASN A 239 -14.50 -2.27 3.23
C ASN A 239 -15.82 -2.33 2.45
N MET A 240 -16.26 -1.23 1.87
CA MET A 240 -17.53 -1.18 1.13
C MET A 240 -17.44 -1.81 -0.27
N TYR A 241 -16.30 -1.66 -0.92
CA TYR A 241 -16.07 -2.10 -2.31
C TYR A 241 -14.81 -2.97 -2.46
N PRO A 242 -14.74 -4.12 -1.77
CA PRO A 242 -13.53 -4.96 -1.72
C PRO A 242 -13.13 -5.54 -3.09
N THR A 243 -14.04 -5.55 -4.06
CA THR A 243 -13.80 -6.08 -5.40
C THR A 243 -13.17 -5.07 -6.36
N TRP A 244 -13.08 -3.80 -5.99
CA TRP A 244 -12.45 -2.81 -6.86
C TRP A 244 -10.95 -3.02 -6.96
N ARG A 245 -10.39 -2.79 -8.15
CA ARG A 245 -8.97 -3.00 -8.43
C ARG A 245 -8.03 -2.16 -7.54
N ASN A 246 -8.44 -0.96 -7.22
CA ASN A 246 -7.76 -0.06 -6.29
C ASN A 246 -8.78 0.94 -5.71
N HIS A 247 -8.36 1.67 -4.68
CA HIS A 247 -9.20 2.60 -3.94
C HIS A 247 -8.59 4.01 -3.90
N LYS A 248 -7.91 4.43 -4.97
CA LYS A 248 -7.44 5.81 -5.14
C LYS A 248 -8.63 6.76 -5.27
N LEU A 249 -8.47 8.02 -4.90
CA LEU A 249 -9.53 9.04 -5.01
C LEU A 249 -10.09 9.12 -6.44
N SER A 250 -9.22 9.16 -7.45
CA SER A 250 -9.63 9.14 -8.86
C SER A 250 -10.48 7.91 -9.24
N THR A 251 -10.25 6.76 -8.62
CA THR A 251 -11.07 5.56 -8.84
C THR A 251 -12.42 5.68 -8.14
N LEU A 252 -12.44 6.25 -6.93
CA LEU A 252 -13.66 6.47 -6.18
C LEU A 252 -14.59 7.44 -6.93
N VAL A 253 -14.09 8.62 -7.29
CA VAL A 253 -14.90 9.64 -8.01
C VAL A 253 -15.45 9.10 -9.32
N LYS A 254 -14.67 8.33 -10.06
CA LYS A 254 -15.10 7.69 -11.31
C LYS A 254 -16.18 6.64 -11.08
N ASN A 255 -15.98 5.72 -10.15
CA ASN A 255 -16.91 4.61 -9.92
C ASN A 255 -18.19 5.05 -9.20
N LEU A 256 -18.13 6.13 -8.45
CA LEU A 256 -19.29 6.75 -7.77
C LEU A 256 -19.97 7.83 -8.64
N GLU A 257 -19.51 8.00 -9.90
CA GLU A 257 -20.07 8.98 -10.85
C GLU A 257 -20.08 10.43 -10.30
N VAL A 258 -19.07 10.77 -9.48
CA VAL A 258 -18.88 12.13 -8.97
C VAL A 258 -18.36 13.01 -10.11
N GLU A 259 -18.94 14.20 -10.29
CA GLU A 259 -18.39 15.20 -11.22
C GLU A 259 -16.99 15.61 -10.76
N TRP A 260 -16.00 15.33 -11.60
CA TRP A 260 -14.59 15.48 -11.32
C TRP A 260 -13.83 15.89 -12.57
N ASP A 261 -12.96 16.88 -12.43
CA ASP A 261 -12.09 17.38 -13.50
C ASP A 261 -10.67 16.81 -13.26
N GLU A 262 -10.25 15.83 -14.07
CA GLU A 262 -8.96 15.17 -13.92
C GLU A 262 -7.77 16.14 -14.08
N ASP A 263 -7.92 17.28 -14.77
CA ASP A 263 -6.87 18.27 -14.98
C ASP A 263 -6.57 19.11 -13.71
N LYS A 264 -7.47 19.09 -12.73
CA LYS A 264 -7.34 19.80 -11.45
C LYS A 264 -6.93 18.91 -10.28
N HIS A 265 -6.83 17.62 -10.52
CA HIS A 265 -6.39 16.65 -9.51
C HIS A 265 -4.96 16.96 -9.02
N HIS A 266 -4.68 16.58 -7.77
CA HIS A 266 -3.44 16.91 -7.03
C HIS A 266 -3.28 18.41 -6.70
N ARG A 267 -4.40 19.07 -6.40
CA ARG A 267 -4.47 20.30 -5.62
C ARG A 267 -5.32 20.01 -4.40
N ALA A 268 -4.77 20.33 -3.24
CA ALA A 268 -5.35 19.90 -1.96
C ALA A 268 -6.81 20.37 -1.76
N ASP A 269 -7.15 21.59 -2.19
CA ASP A 269 -8.51 22.12 -2.10
C ASP A 269 -9.49 21.34 -3.00
N TYR A 270 -9.06 20.97 -4.20
CA TYR A 270 -9.89 20.24 -5.16
C TYR A 270 -10.08 18.78 -4.75
N ASP A 271 -9.02 18.13 -4.23
CA ASP A 271 -9.08 16.76 -3.72
C ASP A 271 -9.98 16.66 -2.48
N CYS A 272 -10.02 17.71 -1.65
CA CYS A 272 -10.98 17.84 -0.56
C CYS A 272 -12.44 17.86 -1.05
N GLU A 273 -12.76 18.60 -2.11
CA GLU A 273 -14.12 18.60 -2.68
C GLU A 273 -14.51 17.22 -3.21
N GLY A 274 -13.61 16.55 -3.94
CA GLY A 274 -13.84 15.20 -4.43
C GLY A 274 -14.06 14.20 -3.31
N THR A 275 -13.23 14.26 -2.28
CA THR A 275 -13.34 13.43 -1.08
C THR A 275 -14.66 13.71 -0.34
N SER A 276 -15.05 14.99 -0.20
CA SER A 276 -16.33 15.38 0.40
C SER A 276 -17.52 14.78 -0.34
N LYS A 277 -17.55 14.92 -1.66
CA LYS A 277 -18.64 14.35 -2.50
C LYS A 277 -18.70 12.83 -2.40
N CYS A 278 -17.55 12.13 -2.39
CA CYS A 278 -17.52 10.70 -2.17
C CYS A 278 -18.06 10.33 -0.77
N CYS A 279 -17.69 11.08 0.26
CA CYS A 279 -18.13 10.85 1.64
C CYS A 279 -19.67 10.96 1.76
N LEU A 280 -20.27 11.94 1.11
CA LEU A 280 -21.71 12.12 1.08
C LEU A 280 -22.45 10.93 0.46
N LEU A 281 -21.91 10.34 -0.60
CA LEU A 281 -22.51 9.16 -1.23
C LEU A 281 -22.44 7.92 -0.33
N TYR A 282 -21.44 7.83 0.57
CA TYR A 282 -21.39 6.77 1.56
C TYR A 282 -22.41 6.93 2.70
N THR A 283 -22.82 8.16 2.98
CA THR A 283 -23.70 8.49 4.11
C THR A 283 -25.13 8.79 3.70
N SER A 284 -25.38 9.00 2.41
CA SER A 284 -26.74 9.21 1.90
C SER A 284 -27.57 7.94 2.03
N PRO A 285 -28.82 8.02 2.53
CA PRO A 285 -29.71 6.88 2.55
C PRO A 285 -29.93 6.37 1.12
N SER A 286 -29.90 5.06 0.96
CA SER A 286 -30.17 4.42 -0.33
C SER A 286 -31.53 4.87 -0.86
N PRO A 287 -31.69 5.18 -2.16
CA PRO A 287 -33.02 5.44 -2.76
C PRO A 287 -34.01 4.27 -2.62
N ARG A 288 -33.57 3.17 -2.01
CA ARG A 288 -34.38 1.96 -1.77
C ARG A 288 -34.85 1.82 -0.31
N ASP A 289 -34.39 2.68 0.57
CA ASP A 289 -34.85 2.82 1.96
C ASP A 289 -35.90 3.93 2.04
#